data_06bc88aed991f64b0bb50a2c1cb3898c
#
_entry.id   06bc88aed991f64b0bb50a2c1cb3898c
#
_cell.length_a   1.000
_cell.length_b   1.000
_cell.length_c   1.000
_cell.angle_alpha   90.00
_cell.angle_beta   90.00
_cell.angle_gamma   90.00
#
_symmetry.space_group_name_H-M   'P 1'
#
loop_
_entity.id
_entity.type
_entity.pdbx_description
1 polymer ?
#
loop_
_entity_poly.entity_id
_entity_poly.type
_entity_poly.pdbx_seq_one_letter_code
_entity_poly.pdbx_strand_id
1 'polypeptide(L)'
;MTATESTLDTLIHRFARAAERLSEAIDALDETAANRQSAILTALDESIRRQGAAGTAKLQSLLEHPSASVAATAALYLLDQKPDLAEAVLERVAKTEGMLGFRAQVALERWRASQC
;
A
#
# COMPACT_ATOMS: atom_id res chain seq x y z
N MET A 1 24.03 -4.44 10.82
CA MET A 1 23.02 -4.32 9.73
C MET A 1 23.73 -4.27 8.39
N THR A 2 23.26 -5.02 7.42
CA THR A 2 23.84 -5.02 6.08
C THR A 2 23.39 -3.79 5.29
N ALA A 3 24.12 -3.43 4.23
CA ALA A 3 23.75 -2.34 3.34
C ALA A 3 22.37 -2.59 2.70
N THR A 4 22.06 -3.84 2.36
CA THR A 4 20.77 -4.24 1.77
C THR A 4 19.61 -3.99 2.75
N GLU A 5 19.78 -4.38 4.01
CA GLU A 5 18.77 -4.16 5.04
C GLU A 5 18.53 -2.67 5.26
N SER A 6 19.59 -1.89 5.31
CA SER A 6 19.49 -0.43 5.46
C SER A 6 18.76 0.21 4.29
N THR A 7 19.07 -0.22 3.05
CA THR A 7 18.41 0.27 1.85
C THR A 7 16.93 -0.11 1.85
N LEU A 8 16.62 -1.36 2.20
CA LEU A 8 15.24 -1.84 2.22
C LEU A 8 14.42 -1.09 3.28
N ASP A 9 14.97 -0.88 4.47
CA ASP A 9 14.29 -0.11 5.51
C ASP A 9 13.96 1.30 5.05
N THR A 10 14.87 1.94 4.30
CA THR A 10 14.63 3.25 3.73
C THR A 10 13.48 3.23 2.72
N LEU A 11 13.44 2.23 1.84
CA LEU A 11 12.38 2.07 0.85
C LEU A 11 11.02 1.90 1.53
N ILE A 12 10.96 1.07 2.55
CA ILE A 12 9.72 0.81 3.30
C ILE A 12 9.25 2.07 4.00
N HIS A 13 10.16 2.82 4.61
CA HIS A 13 9.82 4.07 5.28
C HIS A 13 9.26 5.10 4.28
N ARG A 14 9.88 5.21 3.12
CA ARG A 14 9.41 6.09 2.05
C ARG A 14 8.04 5.67 1.52
N PHE A 15 7.83 4.36 1.41
CA PHE A 15 6.54 3.81 0.98
C PHE A 15 5.43 4.24 1.95
N ALA A 16 5.66 4.07 3.24
CA ALA A 16 4.68 4.45 4.28
C ALA A 16 4.36 5.95 4.20
N ARG A 17 5.37 6.81 4.04
CA ARG A 17 5.16 8.24 3.93
C ARG A 17 4.38 8.62 2.68
N ALA A 18 4.71 8.02 1.54
CA ALA A 18 3.99 8.28 0.30
C ALA A 18 2.53 7.84 0.39
N ALA A 19 2.25 6.72 1.08
CA ALA A 19 0.89 6.25 1.30
C ALA A 19 0.06 7.27 2.10
N GLU A 20 0.65 7.84 3.15
CA GLU A 20 -0.03 8.85 3.95
C GLU A 20 -0.29 10.13 3.14
N ARG A 21 0.70 10.56 2.37
CA ARG A 21 0.58 11.75 1.52
C ARG A 21 -0.46 11.57 0.42
N LEU A 22 -0.56 10.35 -0.12
CA LEU A 22 -1.60 10.05 -1.10
C LEU A 22 -2.98 10.19 -0.50
N SER A 23 -3.18 9.64 0.70
CA SER A 23 -4.47 9.75 1.40
C SER A 23 -4.82 11.20 1.69
N GLU A 24 -3.87 12.00 2.15
CA GLU A 24 -4.07 13.43 2.39
C GLU A 24 -4.44 14.16 1.10
N ALA A 25 -3.76 13.86 0.00
CA ALA A 25 -4.03 14.51 -1.29
C ALA A 25 -5.43 14.17 -1.79
N ILE A 26 -5.87 12.92 -1.62
CA ILE A 26 -7.20 12.51 -2.04
C ILE A 26 -8.26 13.21 -1.19
N ASP A 27 -8.07 13.27 0.12
CA ASP A 27 -9.00 13.96 1.03
C ASP A 27 -9.10 15.46 0.71
N ALA A 28 -7.99 16.05 0.26
CA ALA A 28 -7.94 17.45 -0.13
C ALA A 28 -8.41 17.70 -1.58
N LEU A 29 -8.76 16.64 -2.31
CA LEU A 29 -9.14 16.71 -3.72
C LEU A 29 -8.02 17.31 -4.59
N ASP A 30 -6.77 17.05 -4.20
CA ASP A 30 -5.59 17.51 -4.93
C ASP A 30 -5.12 16.41 -5.88
N GLU A 31 -5.66 16.42 -7.09
CA GLU A 31 -5.39 15.41 -8.10
C GLU A 31 -3.92 15.35 -8.50
N THR A 32 -3.28 16.50 -8.65
CA THR A 32 -1.87 16.57 -9.04
C THR A 32 -0.98 15.91 -7.99
N ALA A 33 -1.20 16.24 -6.72
CA ALA A 33 -0.45 15.64 -5.62
C ALA A 33 -0.73 14.13 -5.51
N ALA A 34 -2.00 13.73 -5.68
CA ALA A 34 -2.38 12.32 -5.64
C ALA A 34 -1.68 11.52 -6.75
N ASN A 35 -1.66 12.03 -7.96
CA ASN A 35 -0.99 11.38 -9.08
C ASN A 35 0.52 11.26 -8.84
N ARG A 36 1.13 12.30 -8.27
CA ARG A 36 2.55 12.28 -7.94
C ARG A 36 2.87 11.19 -6.92
N GLN A 37 2.08 11.10 -5.85
CA GLN A 37 2.32 10.10 -4.82
C GLN A 37 2.07 8.68 -5.33
N SER A 38 1.08 8.49 -6.20
CA SER A 38 0.84 7.19 -6.84
C SER A 38 2.03 6.74 -7.67
N ALA A 39 2.63 7.65 -8.43
CA ALA A 39 3.83 7.35 -9.22
C ALA A 39 5.02 6.98 -8.33
N ILE A 40 5.19 7.70 -7.22
CA ILE A 40 6.24 7.41 -6.24
C ILE A 40 6.04 6.02 -5.63
N LEU A 41 4.82 5.69 -5.25
CA LEU A 41 4.50 4.38 -4.68
C LEU A 41 4.80 3.24 -5.65
N THR A 42 4.43 3.41 -6.91
CA THR A 42 4.70 2.40 -7.94
C THR A 42 6.21 2.18 -8.12
N ALA A 43 6.99 3.26 -8.16
CA ALA A 43 8.44 3.16 -8.29
C ALA A 43 9.07 2.51 -7.06
N LEU A 44 8.58 2.85 -5.87
CA LEU A 44 9.07 2.22 -4.63
C LEU A 44 8.72 0.74 -4.58
N ASP A 45 7.50 0.37 -4.99
CA ASP A 45 7.09 -1.03 -5.06
C ASP A 45 8.01 -1.84 -5.97
N GLU A 46 8.34 -1.32 -7.14
CA GLU A 46 9.26 -1.98 -8.05
C GLU A 46 10.63 -2.20 -7.40
N SER A 47 11.15 -1.20 -6.71
CA SER A 47 12.44 -1.31 -6.03
C SER A 47 12.39 -2.33 -4.88
N ILE A 48 11.28 -2.36 -4.14
CA ILE A 48 11.08 -3.32 -3.05
C ILE A 48 11.00 -4.74 -3.61
N ARG A 49 10.29 -4.94 -4.72
CA ARG A 49 10.18 -6.25 -5.36
C ARG A 49 11.53 -6.78 -5.85
N ARG A 50 12.44 -5.90 -6.27
CA ARG A 50 13.78 -6.30 -6.67
C ARG A 50 14.60 -6.89 -5.52
N GLN A 51 14.20 -6.63 -4.27
CA GLN A 51 14.82 -7.21 -3.09
C GLN A 51 14.34 -8.65 -2.80
N GLY A 52 13.45 -9.17 -3.65
CA GLY A 52 12.96 -10.56 -3.53
C GLY A 52 12.12 -10.80 -2.30
N ALA A 53 12.27 -11.97 -1.70
CA ALA A 53 11.49 -12.38 -0.54
C ALA A 53 11.65 -11.43 0.65
N ALA A 54 12.83 -10.86 0.85
CA ALA A 54 13.07 -9.90 1.92
C ALA A 54 12.25 -8.64 1.72
N GLY A 55 12.14 -8.17 0.47
CA GLY A 55 11.30 -7.01 0.14
C GLY A 55 9.84 -7.26 0.41
N THR A 56 9.32 -8.40 -0.06
CA THR A 56 7.93 -8.78 0.18
C THR A 56 7.62 -8.88 1.67
N ALA A 57 8.51 -9.50 2.44
CA ALA A 57 8.33 -9.64 3.89
C ALA A 57 8.27 -8.28 4.60
N LYS A 58 9.12 -7.34 4.19
CA LYS A 58 9.13 -6.00 4.78
C LYS A 58 7.87 -5.22 4.40
N LEU A 59 7.43 -5.31 3.15
CA LEU A 59 6.19 -4.67 2.72
C LEU A 59 5.00 -5.26 3.47
N GLN A 60 5.00 -6.57 3.66
CA GLN A 60 3.97 -7.27 4.42
C GLN A 60 3.86 -6.76 5.85
N SER A 61 4.98 -6.37 6.46
CA SER A 61 4.95 -5.83 7.84
C SER A 61 4.10 -4.56 7.95
N LEU A 62 3.93 -3.82 6.86
CA LEU A 62 3.11 -2.61 6.84
C LEU A 62 1.61 -2.90 6.92
N LEU A 63 1.19 -4.14 6.70
CA LEU A 63 -0.23 -4.53 6.85
C LEU A 63 -0.73 -4.34 8.27
N GLU A 64 0.17 -4.34 9.25
CA GLU A 64 -0.15 -4.14 10.66
C GLU A 64 0.16 -2.71 11.14
N HIS A 65 0.47 -1.81 10.21
CA HIS A 65 0.81 -0.43 10.55
C HIS A 65 -0.39 0.27 11.22
N PRO A 66 -0.15 1.10 12.25
CA PRO A 66 -1.23 1.82 12.94
C PRO A 66 -2.04 2.73 12.04
N SER A 67 -1.42 3.30 10.99
CA SER A 67 -2.15 4.12 10.01
C SER A 67 -2.90 3.21 9.04
N ALA A 68 -4.22 3.36 8.99
CA ALA A 68 -5.05 2.60 8.05
C ALA A 68 -4.68 2.91 6.60
N SER A 69 -4.27 4.15 6.30
CA SER A 69 -3.82 4.53 4.97
C SER A 69 -2.60 3.73 4.53
N VAL A 70 -1.64 3.56 5.42
CA VAL A 70 -0.42 2.79 5.13
C VAL A 70 -0.76 1.31 4.96
N ALA A 71 -1.54 0.75 5.89
CA ALA A 71 -1.91 -0.67 5.83
C ALA A 71 -2.70 -0.99 4.56
N ALA A 72 -3.68 -0.15 4.19
CA ALA A 72 -4.49 -0.35 2.99
C ALA A 72 -3.66 -0.23 1.72
N THR A 73 -2.76 0.76 1.67
CA THR A 73 -1.90 0.94 0.50
C THR A 73 -0.95 -0.24 0.31
N ALA A 74 -0.32 -0.72 1.39
CA ALA A 74 0.52 -1.91 1.33
C ALA A 74 -0.29 -3.12 0.85
N ALA A 75 -1.53 -3.25 1.32
CA ALA A 75 -2.41 -4.35 0.90
C ALA A 75 -2.69 -4.30 -0.60
N LEU A 76 -2.93 -3.11 -1.16
CA LEU A 76 -3.14 -2.96 -2.60
C LEU A 76 -1.97 -3.52 -3.40
N TYR A 77 -0.75 -3.22 -2.97
CA TYR A 77 0.45 -3.66 -3.68
C TYR A 77 0.82 -5.13 -3.39
N LEU A 78 0.17 -5.76 -2.41
CA LEU A 78 0.41 -7.16 -2.06
C LEU A 78 -0.71 -8.11 -2.55
N LEU A 79 -1.75 -7.60 -3.20
CA LEU A 79 -2.87 -8.42 -3.66
C LEU A 79 -2.42 -9.57 -4.56
N ASP A 80 -1.44 -9.33 -5.43
CA ASP A 80 -0.94 -10.34 -6.35
C ASP A 80 -0.06 -11.40 -5.68
N GLN A 81 0.69 -11.03 -4.64
CA GLN A 81 1.64 -11.93 -3.98
C GLN A 81 1.09 -12.58 -2.71
N LYS A 82 0.26 -11.85 -1.97
CA LYS A 82 -0.29 -12.28 -0.68
C LYS A 82 -1.79 -11.96 -0.63
N PRO A 83 -2.60 -12.53 -1.54
CA PRO A 83 -4.00 -12.15 -1.66
C PRO A 83 -4.82 -12.33 -0.38
N ASP A 84 -4.62 -13.42 0.35
CA ASP A 84 -5.41 -13.67 1.56
C ASP A 84 -5.17 -12.62 2.63
N LEU A 85 -3.91 -12.27 2.85
CA LEU A 85 -3.55 -11.26 3.85
C LEU A 85 -3.99 -9.87 3.41
N ALA A 86 -3.78 -9.55 2.14
CA ALA A 86 -4.15 -8.25 1.58
C ALA A 86 -5.65 -8.04 1.59
N GLU A 87 -6.44 -9.04 1.19
CA GLU A 87 -7.89 -8.94 1.20
C GLU A 87 -8.43 -8.75 2.62
N ALA A 88 -7.86 -9.44 3.61
CA ALA A 88 -8.30 -9.29 5.00
C ALA A 88 -8.12 -7.86 5.49
N VAL A 89 -7.00 -7.22 5.16
CA VAL A 89 -6.74 -5.82 5.52
C VAL A 89 -7.73 -4.90 4.81
N LEU A 90 -7.92 -5.09 3.51
CA LEU A 90 -8.84 -4.25 2.74
C LEU A 90 -10.28 -4.40 3.20
N GLU A 91 -10.71 -5.60 3.58
CA GLU A 91 -12.04 -5.82 4.14
C GLU A 91 -12.23 -5.05 5.44
N ARG A 92 -11.24 -5.07 6.32
CA ARG A 92 -11.28 -4.32 7.57
C ARG A 92 -11.38 -2.82 7.32
N VAL A 93 -10.55 -2.30 6.41
CA VAL A 93 -10.54 -0.87 6.10
C VAL A 93 -11.82 -0.46 5.36
N ALA A 94 -12.36 -1.33 4.52
CA ALA A 94 -13.58 -1.05 3.77
C ALA A 94 -14.80 -0.82 4.67
N LYS A 95 -14.75 -1.30 5.90
CA LYS A 95 -15.84 -1.11 6.88
C LYS A 95 -15.78 0.25 7.56
N THR A 96 -14.69 1.00 7.37
CA THR A 96 -14.57 2.34 7.97
C THR A 96 -15.28 3.37 7.11
N GLU A 97 -15.77 4.43 7.75
CA GLU A 97 -16.41 5.53 7.05
C GLU A 97 -15.37 6.40 6.35
N GLY A 98 -15.81 7.13 5.34
CA GLY A 98 -14.98 8.09 4.64
C GLY A 98 -14.34 7.55 3.37
N MET A 99 -13.50 8.38 2.78
CA MET A 99 -12.92 8.12 1.47
C MET A 99 -12.01 6.88 1.45
N LEU A 100 -11.24 6.67 2.50
CA LEU A 100 -10.33 5.53 2.56
C LEU A 100 -11.11 4.20 2.56
N GLY A 101 -12.18 4.12 3.34
CA GLY A 101 -13.03 2.93 3.36
C GLY A 101 -13.68 2.67 2.01
N PHE A 102 -14.16 3.72 1.36
CA PHE A 102 -14.74 3.62 0.02
C PHE A 102 -13.71 3.10 -0.99
N ARG A 103 -12.51 3.65 -0.96
CA ARG A 103 -11.43 3.22 -1.86
C ARG A 103 -11.04 1.77 -1.65
N ALA A 104 -10.99 1.31 -0.41
CA ALA A 104 -10.70 -0.08 -0.09
C ALA A 104 -11.78 -1.01 -0.63
N GLN A 105 -13.04 -0.61 -0.51
CA GLN A 105 -14.16 -1.36 -1.05
C GLN A 105 -14.07 -1.49 -2.57
N VAL A 106 -13.81 -0.39 -3.26
CA VAL A 106 -13.65 -0.39 -4.72
C VAL A 106 -12.50 -1.30 -5.15
N ALA A 107 -11.37 -1.22 -4.44
CA ALA A 107 -10.21 -2.05 -4.75
C ALA A 107 -10.52 -3.55 -4.61
N LEU A 108 -11.25 -3.93 -3.56
CA LEU A 108 -11.67 -5.31 -3.37
C LEU A 108 -12.60 -5.78 -4.49
N GLU A 109 -13.57 -4.97 -4.85
CA GLU A 109 -14.50 -5.30 -5.92
C GLU A 109 -13.78 -5.53 -7.24
N ARG A 110 -12.85 -4.65 -7.58
CA ARG A 110 -12.05 -4.77 -8.81
C ARG A 110 -11.16 -6.01 -8.78
N TRP A 111 -10.52 -6.28 -7.67
CA TRP A 111 -9.66 -7.45 -7.52
C TRP A 111 -10.46 -8.74 -7.69
N ARG A 112 -11.60 -8.85 -7.00
CA ARG A 112 -12.47 -10.03 -7.06
C ARG A 112 -13.04 -10.23 -8.47
N ALA A 113 -13.42 -9.16 -9.15
CA ALA A 113 -13.88 -9.22 -10.51
C ALA A 113 -12.80 -9.74 -11.45
N SER A 114 -11.54 -9.36 -11.23
CA SER A 114 -10.42 -9.80 -12.06
C SER A 114 -10.06 -11.27 -11.86
N GLN A 115 -10.50 -11.89 -10.76
CA GLN A 115 -10.24 -13.31 -10.46
C GLN A 115 -11.29 -14.26 -11.05
N CYS A 116 -12.37 -13.74 -11.60
CA CYS A 116 -13.45 -14.55 -12.19
C CYS A 116 -13.23 -14.87 -13.65
#